data_2f278d1f4e3b90a4bd4b605780a9dfe0
#
_entry.id   2f278d1f4e3b90a4bd4b605780a9dfe0
#
_cell.length_a   1.000
_cell.length_b   1.000
_cell.length_c   1.000
_cell.angle_alpha   90.00
_cell.angle_beta   90.00
_cell.angle_gamma   90.00
#
_symmetry.space_group_name_H-M   'P 1'
#
loop_
_entity.id
_entity.type
_entity.pdbx_description
1 polymer ?
#
loop_
_entity_poly.entity_id
_entity_poly.type
_entity_poly.pdbx_seq_one_letter_code
_entity_poly.pdbx_strand_id
1 'polypeptide(L)'
;MEETDATRDTSAPAGSGGGAPDGGSQPQAYQVLARKYRPTDFSSLIGQEAMVRTLTNAIAAGRLAHAFVLTGVRGVGKTTTARIIARALNCIGPDGTGGPTAEPCGVCANCVAIAQDRHVDVMEMDAASRTGVDDIREIIDGVRYRPTSARFKIYIIDEVHMLSKNAFNALLKTLEEPPEHVKFLFATTEIRKVPVTVLSRCQRFDLRRIEVQRLADHFKGICAKEGAEISESALHLIARAADGSVRDGLSILDQAIAMAEGQVGEDLVRDMLGLADRSQGFDLLEKTLRGDTPGALNQLSAMYQDGADPAAVLNDLLEIVHFLTRAKLVPETLNDPAVPEIERVRGKELSDGLGMGALARAWLRGLRCPTTAATIYVVSAGS
;
A
#
# COMPACT_ATOMS: atom_id res chain seq x y z
N MET A 1 59.58 47.97 -9.06
CA MET A 1 59.29 49.03 -8.06
C MET A 1 58.33 48.37 -7.12
N GLU A 2 58.95 47.89 -6.18
CA GLU A 2 59.11 48.17 -4.74
C GLU A 2 57.96 47.52 -3.97
N GLU A 3 58.19 46.35 -3.32
CA GLU A 3 58.82 46.20 -1.98
C GLU A 3 58.06 46.97 -0.91
N THR A 4 57.52 46.32 0.13
CA THR A 4 58.15 45.86 1.37
C THR A 4 57.05 45.19 2.22
N ASP A 5 57.16 44.00 2.72
CA ASP A 5 57.84 43.44 3.90
C ASP A 5 57.43 44.05 5.25
N ALA A 6 56.93 43.21 6.16
CA ALA A 6 57.28 43.15 7.59
C ALA A 6 56.30 42.25 8.42
N THR A 7 56.72 41.06 8.67
CA THR A 7 56.89 40.29 9.93
C THR A 7 56.50 40.92 11.26
N ARG A 8 55.84 40.13 12.15
CA ARG A 8 56.13 39.73 13.55
C ARG A 8 54.85 39.27 14.23
N ASP A 9 54.76 38.05 14.60
CA ASP A 9 55.26 37.28 15.75
C ASP A 9 54.68 37.77 17.11
N THR A 10 53.89 36.91 17.78
CA THR A 10 54.14 36.45 19.17
C THR A 10 52.92 35.76 19.78
N SER A 11 53.19 34.51 20.21
CA SER A 11 52.81 33.88 21.49
C SER A 11 51.32 33.61 21.83
N ALA A 12 51.09 32.31 21.97
CA ALA A 12 50.02 31.70 22.76
C ALA A 12 50.14 32.05 24.26
N PRO A 13 49.04 31.79 24.99
CA PRO A 13 49.16 30.83 26.07
C PRO A 13 48.09 29.76 26.07
N ALA A 14 48.48 28.57 26.55
CA ALA A 14 47.67 27.45 26.88
C ALA A 14 46.74 27.73 28.08
N GLY A 15 45.51 27.21 28.00
CA GLY A 15 44.54 27.25 29.09
C GLY A 15 43.51 26.10 28.91
N SER A 16 43.83 25.01 29.51
CA SER A 16 43.05 23.94 30.23
C SER A 16 41.54 23.84 30.04
N GLY A 17 41.08 22.65 29.66
CA GLY A 17 40.06 21.92 30.34
C GLY A 17 38.60 22.38 30.17
N GLY A 18 37.82 21.62 29.43
CA GLY A 18 36.39 21.73 29.43
C GLY A 18 35.77 20.61 28.65
N GLY A 19 35.15 19.67 29.37
CA GLY A 19 34.60 18.42 28.91
C GLY A 19 33.79 18.49 27.61
N ALA A 20 33.92 17.46 26.83
CA ALA A 20 33.02 17.18 25.73
C ALA A 20 31.58 17.04 26.25
N PRO A 21 30.59 17.72 25.68
CA PRO A 21 29.21 17.36 25.97
C PRO A 21 28.86 16.12 25.17
N ASP A 22 28.28 15.20 25.92
CA ASP A 22 27.60 13.98 25.55
C ASP A 22 26.96 14.02 24.15
N GLY A 23 27.07 12.85 23.49
CA GLY A 23 26.48 12.61 22.19
C GLY A 23 24.99 12.88 22.15
N GLY A 24 24.61 14.06 21.76
CA GLY A 24 23.26 14.40 21.35
C GLY A 24 22.93 13.56 20.10
N SER A 25 22.06 12.57 20.27
CA SER A 25 21.42 11.89 19.17
C SER A 25 20.82 12.93 18.22
N GLN A 26 21.39 13.03 17.02
CA GLN A 26 20.79 13.84 15.96
C GLN A 26 19.32 13.38 15.80
N PRO A 27 18.34 14.30 15.77
CA PRO A 27 16.96 13.96 15.55
C PRO A 27 16.89 13.19 14.22
N GLN A 28 16.52 11.90 14.29
CA GLN A 28 16.31 11.11 13.09
C GLN A 28 15.27 11.82 12.23
N ALA A 29 15.62 12.12 10.97
CA ALA A 29 14.71 12.74 10.05
C ALA A 29 13.41 11.92 10.00
N TYR A 30 12.27 12.60 10.12
CA TYR A 30 10.96 11.98 10.07
C TYR A 30 10.83 11.05 8.85
N GLN A 31 10.40 9.83 9.09
CA GLN A 31 10.19 8.83 8.06
C GLN A 31 8.74 8.36 8.09
N VAL A 32 8.04 8.49 6.96
CA VAL A 32 6.65 8.06 6.77
C VAL A 32 6.47 6.60 7.21
N LEU A 33 5.40 6.29 7.96
CA LEU A 33 5.15 4.96 8.53
C LEU A 33 5.18 3.85 7.48
N ALA A 34 4.62 4.08 6.30
CA ALA A 34 4.64 3.11 5.19
C ALA A 34 6.06 2.72 4.72
N ARG A 35 7.08 3.56 4.98
CA ARG A 35 8.47 3.27 4.70
C ARG A 35 9.17 2.69 5.92
N LYS A 36 8.94 3.24 7.11
CA LYS A 36 9.53 2.82 8.39
C LYS A 36 9.15 1.37 8.73
N TYR A 37 7.90 0.98 8.51
CA TYR A 37 7.35 -0.35 8.80
C TYR A 37 7.26 -1.25 7.58
N ARG A 38 8.04 -0.98 6.54
CA ARG A 38 8.09 -1.86 5.37
C ARG A 38 8.66 -3.22 5.77
N PRO A 39 7.94 -4.34 5.50
CA PRO A 39 8.43 -5.68 5.78
C PRO A 39 9.81 -5.95 5.17
N THR A 40 10.68 -6.59 5.94
CA THR A 40 12.05 -6.92 5.53
C THR A 40 12.30 -8.41 5.39
N ASP A 41 11.37 -9.24 5.81
CA ASP A 41 11.38 -10.70 5.77
C ASP A 41 9.98 -11.25 5.54
N PHE A 42 9.88 -12.57 5.30
CA PHE A 42 8.60 -13.23 5.03
C PHE A 42 7.70 -13.31 6.25
N SER A 43 8.26 -13.33 7.47
CA SER A 43 7.47 -13.45 8.71
C SER A 43 6.69 -12.17 9.02
N SER A 44 7.18 -11.03 8.55
CA SER A 44 6.54 -9.72 8.69
C SER A 44 5.48 -9.42 7.62
N LEU A 45 5.32 -10.31 6.60
CA LEU A 45 4.26 -10.19 5.59
C LEU A 45 2.93 -10.67 6.15
N ILE A 46 1.96 -9.78 6.28
CA ILE A 46 0.62 -10.12 6.77
C ILE A 46 -0.30 -10.61 5.64
N GLY A 47 -1.10 -11.63 5.93
CA GLY A 47 -2.14 -12.14 5.01
C GLY A 47 -1.63 -12.87 3.77
N GLN A 48 -0.33 -13.21 3.69
CA GLN A 48 0.28 -13.84 2.53
C GLN A 48 0.87 -15.24 2.86
N GLU A 49 0.38 -15.91 3.89
CA GLU A 49 0.95 -17.13 4.46
C GLU A 49 1.07 -18.28 3.44
N ALA A 50 0.07 -18.41 2.54
CA ALA A 50 0.08 -19.46 1.51
C ALA A 50 1.23 -19.25 0.49
N MET A 51 1.45 -18.01 0.08
CA MET A 51 2.55 -17.64 -0.81
C MET A 51 3.90 -17.86 -0.12
N VAL A 52 4.04 -17.37 1.10
CA VAL A 52 5.26 -17.52 1.91
C VAL A 52 5.63 -19.00 2.05
N ARG A 53 4.68 -19.86 2.41
CA ARG A 53 4.90 -21.30 2.51
C ARG A 53 5.38 -21.93 1.19
N THR A 54 4.77 -21.53 0.07
CA THR A 54 5.17 -22.03 -1.26
C THR A 54 6.60 -21.61 -1.61
N LEU A 55 6.95 -20.35 -1.38
CA LEU A 55 8.30 -19.84 -1.62
C LEU A 55 9.33 -20.48 -0.69
N THR A 56 9.03 -20.64 0.59
CA THR A 56 9.89 -21.33 1.56
C THR A 56 10.21 -22.74 1.12
N ASN A 57 9.18 -23.51 0.69
CA ASN A 57 9.37 -24.86 0.19
C ASN A 57 10.20 -24.91 -1.10
N ALA A 58 9.98 -23.97 -2.03
CA ALA A 58 10.74 -23.88 -3.27
C ALA A 58 12.22 -23.54 -3.02
N ILE A 59 12.50 -22.64 -2.08
CA ILE A 59 13.87 -22.30 -1.65
C ILE A 59 14.54 -23.51 -1.02
N ALA A 60 13.90 -24.19 -0.07
CA ALA A 60 14.43 -25.37 0.61
C ALA A 60 14.71 -26.53 -0.36
N ALA A 61 13.85 -26.72 -1.38
CA ALA A 61 14.03 -27.75 -2.41
C ALA A 61 15.03 -27.37 -3.52
N GLY A 62 15.57 -26.15 -3.53
CA GLY A 62 16.42 -25.64 -4.62
C GLY A 62 15.69 -25.52 -5.98
N ARG A 63 14.35 -25.54 -5.99
CA ARG A 63 13.50 -25.52 -7.20
C ARG A 63 12.90 -24.15 -7.42
N LEU A 64 13.73 -23.16 -7.69
CA LEU A 64 13.31 -21.78 -7.89
C LEU A 64 13.12 -21.49 -9.38
N ALA A 65 11.98 -20.98 -9.74
CA ALA A 65 11.72 -20.48 -11.08
C ALA A 65 12.73 -19.35 -11.45
N HIS A 66 12.95 -19.17 -12.75
CA HIS A 66 13.76 -18.08 -13.26
C HIS A 66 13.00 -16.77 -13.34
N ALA A 67 11.66 -16.82 -13.41
CA ALA A 67 10.80 -15.65 -13.43
C ALA A 67 9.58 -15.85 -12.53
N PHE A 68 9.21 -14.79 -11.82
CA PHE A 68 8.05 -14.73 -10.95
C PHE A 68 7.16 -13.56 -11.38
N VAL A 69 5.86 -13.71 -11.26
CA VAL A 69 4.90 -12.62 -11.40
C VAL A 69 4.08 -12.50 -10.13
N LEU A 70 4.18 -11.34 -9.49
CA LEU A 70 3.44 -10.96 -8.29
C LEU A 70 2.27 -10.07 -8.71
N THR A 71 1.06 -10.51 -8.50
CA THR A 71 -0.15 -9.75 -8.86
C THR A 71 -0.99 -9.45 -7.62
N GLY A 72 -1.74 -8.37 -7.65
CA GLY A 72 -2.60 -7.95 -6.55
C GLY A 72 -2.85 -6.44 -6.58
N VAL A 73 -3.75 -5.97 -5.73
CA VAL A 73 -4.08 -4.54 -5.64
C VAL A 73 -2.87 -3.68 -5.30
N ARG A 74 -2.97 -2.38 -5.56
CA ARG A 74 -1.94 -1.42 -5.16
C ARG A 74 -1.73 -1.50 -3.63
N GLY A 75 -0.50 -1.31 -3.17
CA GLY A 75 -0.17 -1.24 -1.74
C GLY A 75 -0.24 -2.54 -0.95
N VAL A 76 -0.59 -3.70 -1.56
CA VAL A 76 -0.67 -5.00 -0.88
C VAL A 76 0.71 -5.63 -0.59
N GLY A 77 1.80 -5.03 -1.09
CA GLY A 77 3.16 -5.47 -0.80
C GLY A 77 3.87 -6.22 -1.95
N LYS A 78 3.45 -6.11 -3.21
CA LYS A 78 4.07 -6.78 -4.38
C LYS A 78 5.58 -6.50 -4.48
N THR A 79 5.97 -5.24 -4.57
CA THR A 79 7.38 -4.80 -4.67
C THR A 79 8.17 -5.13 -3.41
N THR A 80 7.53 -5.04 -2.23
CA THR A 80 8.11 -5.46 -0.96
C THR A 80 8.41 -6.94 -0.97
N THR A 81 7.48 -7.78 -1.42
CA THR A 81 7.68 -9.23 -1.57
C THR A 81 8.81 -9.54 -2.55
N ALA A 82 8.88 -8.83 -3.69
CA ALA A 82 9.98 -8.97 -4.64
C ALA A 82 11.35 -8.70 -3.97
N ARG A 83 11.46 -7.65 -3.19
CA ARG A 83 12.69 -7.33 -2.44
C ARG A 83 13.04 -8.37 -1.38
N ILE A 84 12.03 -8.94 -0.69
CA ILE A 84 12.25 -10.02 0.27
C ILE A 84 12.74 -11.28 -0.44
N ILE A 85 12.17 -11.63 -1.59
CA ILE A 85 12.66 -12.73 -2.43
C ILE A 85 14.12 -12.48 -2.85
N ALA A 86 14.45 -11.26 -3.29
CA ALA A 86 15.81 -10.91 -3.67
C ALA A 86 16.79 -11.07 -2.50
N ARG A 87 16.40 -10.69 -1.28
CA ARG A 87 17.19 -10.90 -0.06
C ARG A 87 17.34 -12.38 0.27
N ALA A 88 16.25 -13.15 0.18
CA ALA A 88 16.23 -14.59 0.45
C ALA A 88 17.17 -15.36 -0.47
N LEU A 89 17.23 -14.98 -1.75
CA LEU A 89 18.08 -15.62 -2.76
C LEU A 89 19.56 -15.23 -2.64
N ASN A 90 19.84 -13.99 -2.24
CA ASN A 90 21.20 -13.42 -2.21
C ASN A 90 21.80 -13.31 -0.82
N CYS A 91 21.08 -13.74 0.23
CA CYS A 91 21.63 -13.77 1.59
C CYS A 91 22.84 -14.71 1.65
N ILE A 92 23.90 -14.24 2.27
CA ILE A 92 25.16 -15.01 2.49
C ILE A 92 25.37 -15.36 3.96
N GLY A 93 24.35 -15.13 4.83
CA GLY A 93 24.49 -15.33 6.26
C GLY A 93 25.33 -14.25 6.96
N PRO A 94 25.35 -14.22 8.28
CA PRO A 94 26.19 -13.28 9.05
C PRO A 94 27.69 -13.52 8.87
N ASP A 95 28.06 -14.77 8.60
CA ASP A 95 29.44 -15.27 8.43
C ASP A 95 29.91 -15.26 6.97
N GLY A 96 29.04 -14.91 6.01
CA GLY A 96 29.36 -14.88 4.59
C GLY A 96 29.34 -16.24 3.87
N THR A 97 28.98 -17.33 4.56
CA THR A 97 29.00 -18.71 4.01
C THR A 97 27.60 -19.27 3.69
N GLY A 98 26.54 -18.51 4.03
CA GLY A 98 25.15 -18.94 3.87
C GLY A 98 24.69 -19.10 2.42
N GLY A 99 23.66 -19.95 2.21
CA GLY A 99 22.96 -20.18 0.94
C GLY A 99 21.64 -19.41 0.83
N PRO A 100 20.87 -19.64 -0.26
CA PRO A 100 19.49 -19.15 -0.35
C PRO A 100 18.68 -19.64 0.86
N THR A 101 17.93 -18.74 1.47
CA THR A 101 17.17 -19.03 2.69
C THR A 101 15.85 -18.28 2.71
N ALA A 102 14.82 -18.89 3.30
CA ALA A 102 13.55 -18.19 3.55
C ALA A 102 13.68 -17.16 4.69
N GLU A 103 14.73 -17.27 5.52
CA GLU A 103 14.99 -16.35 6.63
C GLU A 103 16.28 -15.58 6.38
N PRO A 104 16.24 -14.50 5.57
CA PRO A 104 17.43 -13.68 5.31
C PRO A 104 17.94 -13.03 6.60
N CYS A 105 19.24 -13.11 6.86
CA CYS A 105 19.84 -12.68 8.13
C CYS A 105 19.69 -11.18 8.46
N GLY A 106 19.40 -10.35 7.46
CA GLY A 106 19.18 -8.91 7.66
C GLY A 106 20.47 -8.07 7.83
N VAL A 107 21.59 -8.70 8.18
CA VAL A 107 22.83 -8.01 8.61
C VAL A 107 23.99 -8.14 7.60
N CYS A 108 24.00 -9.15 6.73
CA CYS A 108 25.07 -9.28 5.74
C CYS A 108 25.00 -8.15 4.69
N ALA A 109 26.11 -7.89 4.02
CA ALA A 109 26.25 -6.81 3.04
C ALA A 109 25.13 -6.83 1.98
N ASN A 110 24.78 -8.01 1.44
CA ASN A 110 23.71 -8.15 0.46
C ASN A 110 22.33 -7.80 1.07
N CYS A 111 22.01 -8.31 2.26
CA CYS A 111 20.74 -8.01 2.91
C CYS A 111 20.56 -6.52 3.18
N VAL A 112 21.60 -5.85 3.66
CA VAL A 112 21.59 -4.41 3.94
C VAL A 112 21.47 -3.60 2.65
N ALA A 113 22.29 -3.90 1.65
CA ALA A 113 22.29 -3.18 0.38
C ALA A 113 20.93 -3.31 -0.37
N ILE A 114 20.32 -4.52 -0.38
CA ILE A 114 19.01 -4.74 -1.00
C ILE A 114 17.91 -4.00 -0.24
N ALA A 115 17.94 -4.01 1.10
CA ALA A 115 16.96 -3.28 1.90
C ALA A 115 17.01 -1.77 1.64
N GLN A 116 18.18 -1.23 1.34
CA GLN A 116 18.43 0.18 1.06
C GLN A 116 18.34 0.56 -0.43
N ASP A 117 17.95 -0.40 -1.30
CA ASP A 117 17.82 -0.19 -2.74
C ASP A 117 19.12 0.28 -3.43
N ARG A 118 20.26 -0.30 -3.01
CA ARG A 118 21.62 0.09 -3.46
C ARG A 118 22.47 -1.08 -3.94
N HIS A 119 21.86 -2.27 -4.10
CA HIS A 119 22.63 -3.45 -4.48
C HIS A 119 22.88 -3.49 -5.99
N VAL A 120 24.14 -3.58 -6.42
CA VAL A 120 24.55 -3.54 -7.85
C VAL A 120 23.95 -4.69 -8.68
N ASP A 121 23.71 -5.85 -8.09
CA ASP A 121 23.18 -7.04 -8.77
C ASP A 121 21.63 -7.18 -8.58
N VAL A 122 20.98 -6.25 -7.90
CA VAL A 122 19.53 -6.22 -7.74
C VAL A 122 19.01 -4.88 -8.27
N MET A 123 18.53 -4.91 -9.49
CA MET A 123 18.04 -3.72 -10.18
C MET A 123 16.53 -3.66 -10.10
N GLU A 124 16.01 -2.54 -9.62
CA GLU A 124 14.57 -2.24 -9.57
C GLU A 124 14.25 -1.13 -10.55
N MET A 125 13.24 -1.37 -11.39
CA MET A 125 12.71 -0.36 -12.30
C MET A 125 11.19 -0.33 -12.22
N ASP A 126 10.64 0.86 -12.38
CA ASP A 126 9.20 1.08 -12.56
C ASP A 126 8.90 1.21 -14.06
N ALA A 127 8.10 0.27 -14.57
CA ALA A 127 7.70 0.27 -15.99
C ALA A 127 6.74 1.43 -16.33
N ALA A 128 6.15 2.12 -15.35
CA ALA A 128 5.37 3.32 -15.60
C ALA A 128 6.26 4.51 -16.03
N SER A 129 7.51 4.57 -15.52
CA SER A 129 8.49 5.59 -15.85
C SER A 129 9.36 5.21 -17.06
N ARG A 130 9.53 3.91 -17.32
CA ARG A 130 10.42 3.33 -18.34
C ARG A 130 9.66 2.29 -19.17
N THR A 131 8.85 2.76 -20.10
CA THR A 131 7.97 1.92 -20.93
C THR A 131 8.63 1.44 -22.22
N GLY A 132 9.80 2.00 -22.56
CA GLY A 132 10.45 1.85 -23.84
C GLY A 132 11.08 0.48 -24.07
N VAL A 133 11.25 0.14 -25.35
CA VAL A 133 11.98 -1.08 -25.73
C VAL A 133 13.47 -0.95 -25.46
N ASP A 134 14.00 0.25 -25.48
CA ASP A 134 15.42 0.50 -25.27
C ASP A 134 15.82 0.32 -23.79
N ASP A 135 14.95 0.71 -22.85
CA ASP A 135 15.12 0.43 -21.42
C ASP A 135 15.23 -1.10 -21.16
N ILE A 136 14.37 -1.87 -21.82
CA ILE A 136 14.39 -3.34 -21.71
C ILE A 136 15.58 -3.96 -22.42
N ARG A 137 16.08 -3.38 -23.53
CA ARG A 137 17.30 -3.84 -24.19
C ARG A 137 18.51 -3.66 -23.30
N GLU A 138 18.61 -2.56 -22.57
CA GLU A 138 19.67 -2.34 -21.58
C GLU A 138 19.69 -3.45 -20.52
N ILE A 139 18.50 -3.83 -20.01
CA ILE A 139 18.35 -4.97 -19.08
C ILE A 139 18.83 -6.26 -19.75
N ILE A 140 18.40 -6.56 -20.97
CA ILE A 140 18.73 -7.80 -21.70
C ILE A 140 20.23 -7.89 -21.96
N ASP A 141 20.87 -6.78 -22.29
CA ASP A 141 22.33 -6.74 -22.47
C ASP A 141 23.06 -6.97 -21.14
N GLY A 142 22.50 -6.43 -20.05
CA GLY A 142 22.98 -6.67 -18.69
C GLY A 142 22.86 -8.13 -18.22
N VAL A 143 21.86 -8.88 -18.71
CA VAL A 143 21.59 -10.29 -18.35
C VAL A 143 22.78 -11.21 -18.70
N ARG A 144 23.54 -10.89 -19.75
CA ARG A 144 24.69 -11.70 -20.20
C ARG A 144 25.84 -11.74 -19.20
N TYR A 145 25.95 -10.72 -18.37
CA TYR A 145 27.03 -10.59 -17.39
C TYR A 145 26.65 -11.26 -16.07
N ARG A 146 27.58 -12.02 -15.51
CA ARG A 146 27.43 -12.62 -14.19
C ARG A 146 27.30 -11.55 -13.11
N PRO A 147 26.64 -11.86 -11.97
CA PRO A 147 26.59 -10.95 -10.83
C PRO A 147 28.01 -10.65 -10.32
N THR A 148 28.19 -9.44 -9.80
CA THR A 148 29.48 -8.94 -9.30
C THR A 148 29.74 -9.39 -7.87
N SER A 149 28.72 -9.35 -7.01
CA SER A 149 28.86 -9.61 -5.57
C SER A 149 27.80 -10.57 -5.03
N ALA A 150 26.66 -10.70 -5.72
CA ALA A 150 25.57 -11.56 -5.30
C ALA A 150 25.65 -12.95 -5.96
N ARG A 151 24.77 -13.85 -5.52
CA ARG A 151 24.60 -15.18 -6.15
C ARG A 151 23.78 -15.10 -7.42
N PHE A 152 22.72 -14.29 -7.39
CA PHE A 152 21.82 -14.08 -8.50
C PHE A 152 21.76 -12.59 -8.87
N LYS A 153 21.75 -12.33 -10.16
CA LYS A 153 21.41 -11.03 -10.73
C LYS A 153 19.90 -10.95 -10.85
N ILE A 154 19.28 -10.02 -10.13
CA ILE A 154 17.82 -9.95 -9.99
C ILE A 154 17.30 -8.65 -10.59
N TYR A 155 16.28 -8.78 -11.43
CA TYR A 155 15.59 -7.67 -12.05
C TYR A 155 14.18 -7.61 -11.49
N ILE A 156 13.88 -6.56 -10.74
CA ILE A 156 12.53 -6.26 -10.23
C ILE A 156 11.92 -5.23 -11.17
N ILE A 157 10.83 -5.61 -11.84
CA ILE A 157 10.10 -4.72 -12.76
C ILE A 157 8.71 -4.51 -12.18
N ASP A 158 8.51 -3.32 -11.61
CA ASP A 158 7.21 -2.93 -11.04
C ASP A 158 6.29 -2.40 -12.14
N GLU A 159 4.98 -2.57 -11.93
CA GLU A 159 3.89 -2.24 -12.87
C GLU A 159 4.19 -2.71 -14.30
N VAL A 160 4.69 -3.95 -14.42
CA VAL A 160 5.16 -4.54 -15.70
C VAL A 160 4.13 -4.46 -16.83
N HIS A 161 2.83 -4.36 -16.52
CA HIS A 161 1.76 -4.19 -17.50
C HIS A 161 1.85 -2.87 -18.31
N MET A 162 2.65 -1.91 -17.85
CA MET A 162 2.89 -0.64 -18.55
C MET A 162 3.92 -0.76 -19.68
N LEU A 163 4.65 -1.87 -19.76
CA LEU A 163 5.60 -2.12 -20.84
C LEU A 163 4.90 -2.17 -22.21
N SER A 164 5.57 -1.63 -23.21
CA SER A 164 5.11 -1.74 -24.59
C SER A 164 5.13 -3.19 -25.10
N LYS A 165 4.33 -3.51 -26.11
CA LYS A 165 4.34 -4.84 -26.75
C LYS A 165 5.73 -5.22 -27.27
N ASN A 166 6.50 -4.27 -27.80
CA ASN A 166 7.84 -4.50 -28.30
C ASN A 166 8.82 -4.80 -27.15
N ALA A 167 8.66 -4.15 -26.00
CA ALA A 167 9.45 -4.43 -24.79
C ALA A 167 9.17 -5.85 -24.27
N PHE A 168 7.91 -6.28 -24.20
CA PHE A 168 7.57 -7.67 -23.85
C PHE A 168 8.17 -8.66 -24.84
N ASN A 169 8.09 -8.42 -26.15
CA ASN A 169 8.66 -9.31 -27.16
C ASN A 169 10.19 -9.44 -27.02
N ALA A 170 10.88 -8.36 -26.66
CA ALA A 170 12.32 -8.40 -26.43
C ALA A 170 12.68 -9.30 -25.24
N LEU A 171 11.86 -9.34 -24.17
CA LEU A 171 12.08 -10.19 -23.00
C LEU A 171 11.85 -11.69 -23.27
N LEU A 172 11.01 -12.05 -24.27
CA LEU A 172 10.57 -13.44 -24.48
C LEU A 172 11.76 -14.38 -24.66
N LYS A 173 12.76 -14.03 -25.48
CA LYS A 173 13.94 -14.87 -25.70
C LYS A 173 14.70 -15.17 -24.40
N THR A 174 14.87 -14.16 -23.57
CA THR A 174 15.56 -14.30 -22.27
C THR A 174 14.72 -15.13 -21.27
N LEU A 175 13.39 -15.05 -21.34
CA LEU A 175 12.50 -15.84 -20.50
C LEU A 175 12.38 -17.30 -20.98
N GLU A 176 12.66 -17.58 -22.27
CA GLU A 176 12.71 -18.94 -22.84
C GLU A 176 13.99 -19.65 -22.49
N GLU A 177 15.12 -18.94 -22.58
CA GLU A 177 16.47 -19.44 -22.33
C GLU A 177 17.18 -18.57 -21.28
N PRO A 178 16.69 -18.57 -20.02
CA PRO A 178 17.26 -17.72 -18.99
C PRO A 178 18.62 -18.22 -18.52
N PRO A 179 19.63 -17.34 -18.37
CA PRO A 179 20.86 -17.71 -17.69
C PRO A 179 20.59 -18.14 -16.25
N GLU A 180 21.29 -19.17 -15.77
CA GLU A 180 21.07 -19.75 -14.42
C GLU A 180 21.21 -18.71 -13.29
N HIS A 181 22.08 -17.73 -13.48
CA HIS A 181 22.37 -16.68 -12.50
C HIS A 181 21.37 -15.52 -12.53
N VAL A 182 20.36 -15.53 -13.39
CA VAL A 182 19.39 -14.44 -13.54
C VAL A 182 18.02 -14.81 -13.01
N LYS A 183 17.38 -13.88 -12.31
CA LYS A 183 16.00 -13.99 -11.83
C LYS A 183 15.22 -12.74 -12.18
N PHE A 184 14.00 -12.91 -12.67
CA PHE A 184 13.06 -11.82 -12.93
C PHE A 184 11.93 -11.84 -11.91
N LEU A 185 11.61 -10.68 -11.36
CA LEU A 185 10.52 -10.47 -10.42
C LEU A 185 9.61 -9.39 -10.98
N PHE A 186 8.54 -9.78 -11.61
CA PHE A 186 7.54 -8.87 -12.17
C PHE A 186 6.46 -8.57 -11.13
N ALA A 187 6.09 -7.32 -10.98
CA ALA A 187 4.95 -6.92 -10.17
C ALA A 187 3.91 -6.20 -11.04
N THR A 188 2.63 -6.46 -10.82
CA THR A 188 1.56 -5.85 -11.58
C THR A 188 0.26 -5.72 -10.78
N THR A 189 -0.47 -4.64 -11.02
CA THR A 189 -1.86 -4.49 -10.56
C THR A 189 -2.85 -5.07 -11.59
N GLU A 190 -2.45 -5.19 -12.86
CA GLU A 190 -3.32 -5.57 -13.97
C GLU A 190 -2.76 -6.78 -14.74
N ILE A 191 -2.91 -7.97 -14.16
CA ILE A 191 -2.42 -9.22 -14.77
C ILE A 191 -2.97 -9.48 -16.19
N ARG A 192 -4.21 -9.01 -16.48
CA ARG A 192 -4.85 -9.20 -17.78
C ARG A 192 -4.18 -8.44 -18.93
N LYS A 193 -3.41 -7.40 -18.61
CA LYS A 193 -2.64 -6.64 -19.61
C LYS A 193 -1.28 -7.27 -19.92
N VAL A 194 -0.81 -8.22 -19.11
CA VAL A 194 0.45 -8.93 -19.36
C VAL A 194 0.22 -10.04 -20.37
N PRO A 195 1.04 -10.15 -21.44
CA PRO A 195 0.88 -11.18 -22.48
C PRO A 195 0.95 -12.59 -21.90
N VAL A 196 0.08 -13.49 -22.35
CA VAL A 196 0.03 -14.89 -21.94
C VAL A 196 1.37 -15.61 -22.21
N THR A 197 2.08 -15.21 -23.28
CA THR A 197 3.41 -15.74 -23.63
C THR A 197 4.46 -15.46 -22.57
N VAL A 198 4.36 -14.36 -21.84
CA VAL A 198 5.21 -14.04 -20.68
C VAL A 198 4.74 -14.81 -19.45
N LEU A 199 3.41 -14.78 -19.17
CA LEU A 199 2.83 -15.46 -18.01
C LEU A 199 3.09 -16.96 -17.98
N SER A 200 3.08 -17.64 -19.16
CA SER A 200 3.33 -19.07 -19.27
C SER A 200 4.76 -19.48 -18.87
N ARG A 201 5.69 -18.53 -18.78
CA ARG A 201 7.09 -18.73 -18.41
C ARG A 201 7.41 -18.25 -17.00
N CYS A 202 6.41 -17.74 -16.29
CA CYS A 202 6.57 -17.20 -14.95
C CYS A 202 5.80 -18.04 -13.92
N GLN A 203 6.37 -18.18 -12.74
CA GLN A 203 5.61 -18.66 -11.59
C GLN A 203 4.78 -17.50 -11.04
N ARG A 204 3.45 -17.69 -11.03
CA ARG A 204 2.51 -16.67 -10.58
C ARG A 204 2.20 -16.79 -9.10
N PHE A 205 2.16 -15.62 -8.43
CA PHE A 205 1.68 -15.46 -7.06
C PHE A 205 0.66 -14.33 -7.00
N ASP A 206 -0.54 -14.67 -6.54
CA ASP A 206 -1.63 -13.72 -6.34
C ASP A 206 -1.64 -13.27 -4.88
N LEU A 207 -1.20 -12.03 -4.62
CA LEU A 207 -1.25 -11.42 -3.30
C LEU A 207 -2.68 -11.01 -2.99
N ARG A 208 -3.16 -11.42 -1.82
CA ARG A 208 -4.53 -11.18 -1.38
C ARG A 208 -4.65 -9.83 -0.69
N ARG A 209 -5.83 -9.21 -0.83
CA ARG A 209 -6.21 -8.09 0.04
C ARG A 209 -6.19 -8.55 1.49
N ILE A 210 -5.75 -7.66 2.37
CA ILE A 210 -5.73 -7.95 3.80
C ILE A 210 -7.11 -7.65 4.38
N GLU A 211 -7.61 -8.55 5.20
CA GLU A 211 -8.88 -8.38 5.89
C GLU A 211 -8.83 -7.19 6.86
N VAL A 212 -9.95 -6.49 6.99
CA VAL A 212 -10.09 -5.26 7.81
C VAL A 212 -9.61 -5.50 9.25
N GLN A 213 -10.02 -6.62 9.87
CA GLN A 213 -9.60 -6.93 11.23
C GLN A 213 -8.08 -7.09 11.35
N ARG A 214 -7.45 -7.81 10.42
CA ARG A 214 -5.99 -8.00 10.40
C ARG A 214 -5.22 -6.69 10.18
N LEU A 215 -5.78 -5.79 9.36
CA LEU A 215 -5.21 -4.44 9.19
C LEU A 215 -5.32 -3.63 10.47
N ALA A 216 -6.49 -3.63 11.13
CA ALA A 216 -6.71 -2.92 12.38
C ALA A 216 -5.74 -3.40 13.48
N ASP A 217 -5.58 -4.73 13.64
CA ASP A 217 -4.64 -5.32 14.59
C ASP A 217 -3.18 -4.93 14.28
N HIS A 218 -2.81 -4.91 13.00
CA HIS A 218 -1.49 -4.49 12.55
C HIS A 218 -1.23 -3.01 12.85
N PHE A 219 -2.18 -2.14 12.57
CA PHE A 219 -2.08 -0.70 12.85
C PHE A 219 -2.03 -0.42 14.35
N LYS A 220 -2.82 -1.15 15.15
CA LYS A 220 -2.76 -1.09 16.62
C LYS A 220 -1.35 -1.39 17.15
N GLY A 221 -0.71 -2.43 16.60
CA GLY A 221 0.67 -2.77 16.95
C GLY A 221 1.69 -1.69 16.54
N ILE A 222 1.45 -0.97 15.45
CA ILE A 222 2.30 0.15 15.00
C ILE A 222 2.08 1.37 15.89
N CYS A 223 0.84 1.73 16.21
CA CYS A 223 0.54 2.83 17.14
C CYS A 223 1.22 2.63 18.50
N ALA A 224 1.19 1.41 19.04
CA ALA A 224 1.89 1.09 20.28
C ALA A 224 3.41 1.32 20.19
N LYS A 225 4.03 1.07 19.02
CA LYS A 225 5.46 1.31 18.80
C LYS A 225 5.79 2.80 18.60
N GLU A 226 4.86 3.57 18.06
CA GLU A 226 5.00 5.02 17.87
C GLU A 226 4.58 5.82 19.12
N GLY A 227 4.01 5.16 20.15
CA GLY A 227 3.48 5.83 21.32
C GLY A 227 2.22 6.67 21.05
N ALA A 228 1.51 6.36 19.98
CA ALA A 228 0.28 7.04 19.60
C ALA A 228 -0.93 6.33 20.19
N GLU A 229 -1.83 7.08 20.80
CA GLU A 229 -3.12 6.58 21.28
C GLU A 229 -4.18 6.71 20.20
N ILE A 230 -4.90 5.63 19.92
CA ILE A 230 -5.94 5.59 18.89
C ILE A 230 -7.14 4.77 19.37
N SER A 231 -8.34 5.25 19.06
CA SER A 231 -9.57 4.50 19.37
C SER A 231 -9.74 3.29 18.43
N GLU A 232 -10.39 2.25 18.92
CA GLU A 232 -10.63 1.03 18.14
C GLU A 232 -11.52 1.31 16.92
N SER A 233 -12.52 2.19 17.06
CA SER A 233 -13.35 2.64 15.95
C SER A 233 -12.58 3.38 14.87
N ALA A 234 -11.61 4.25 15.25
CA ALA A 234 -10.73 4.92 14.30
C ALA A 234 -9.83 3.93 13.55
N LEU A 235 -9.28 2.92 14.24
CA LEU A 235 -8.50 1.84 13.60
C LEU A 235 -9.29 1.08 12.56
N HIS A 236 -10.53 0.70 12.88
CA HIS A 236 -11.41 0.03 11.94
C HIS A 236 -11.81 0.90 10.76
N LEU A 237 -11.99 2.21 10.97
CA LEU A 237 -12.29 3.16 9.91
C LEU A 237 -11.12 3.30 8.94
N ILE A 238 -9.90 3.47 9.47
CA ILE A 238 -8.66 3.49 8.66
C ILE A 238 -8.49 2.17 7.89
N ALA A 239 -8.70 1.02 8.55
CA ALA A 239 -8.55 -0.29 7.93
C ALA A 239 -9.58 -0.52 6.80
N ARG A 240 -10.80 -0.02 6.94
CA ARG A 240 -11.82 -0.02 5.86
C ARG A 240 -11.42 0.88 4.71
N ALA A 241 -11.01 2.12 5.00
CA ALA A 241 -10.58 3.08 3.98
C ALA A 241 -9.35 2.60 3.20
N ALA A 242 -8.49 1.79 3.81
CA ALA A 242 -7.33 1.18 3.18
C ALA A 242 -7.65 0.10 2.13
N ASP A 243 -8.89 -0.40 2.06
CA ASP A 243 -9.36 -1.40 1.08
C ASP A 243 -8.42 -2.59 0.87
N GLY A 244 -7.85 -3.11 1.96
CA GLY A 244 -6.91 -4.24 1.95
C GLY A 244 -5.46 -3.88 1.59
N SER A 245 -5.14 -2.59 1.44
CA SER A 245 -3.81 -2.06 1.17
C SER A 245 -3.11 -1.64 2.48
N VAL A 246 -2.03 -2.33 2.83
CA VAL A 246 -1.22 -1.97 4.01
C VAL A 246 -0.58 -0.59 3.84
N ARG A 247 -0.08 -0.28 2.64
CA ARG A 247 0.59 0.99 2.35
C ARG A 247 -0.34 2.18 2.50
N ASP A 248 -1.54 2.08 1.91
CA ASP A 248 -2.49 3.19 1.93
C ASP A 248 -3.04 3.38 3.34
N GLY A 249 -3.32 2.28 4.07
CA GLY A 249 -3.72 2.35 5.48
C GLY A 249 -2.65 2.96 6.38
N LEU A 250 -1.37 2.64 6.18
CA LEU A 250 -0.28 3.27 6.92
C LEU A 250 -0.11 4.76 6.59
N SER A 251 -0.41 5.15 5.34
CA SER A 251 -0.37 6.56 4.96
C SER A 251 -1.51 7.36 5.59
N ILE A 252 -2.71 6.77 5.67
CA ILE A 252 -3.87 7.35 6.37
C ILE A 252 -3.57 7.46 7.87
N LEU A 253 -3.04 6.39 8.48
CA LEU A 253 -2.67 6.35 9.89
C LEU A 253 -1.64 7.43 10.25
N ASP A 254 -0.64 7.59 9.40
CA ASP A 254 0.43 8.58 9.56
C ASP A 254 -0.14 10.01 9.59
N GLN A 255 -1.05 10.32 8.65
CA GLN A 255 -1.75 11.58 8.60
C GLN A 255 -2.64 11.79 9.84
N ALA A 256 -3.37 10.77 10.26
CA ALA A 256 -4.23 10.85 11.44
C ALA A 256 -3.43 11.12 12.72
N ILE A 257 -2.28 10.46 12.90
CA ILE A 257 -1.36 10.71 14.03
C ILE A 257 -0.80 12.14 13.96
N ALA A 258 -0.42 12.62 12.78
CA ALA A 258 0.13 13.98 12.63
C ALA A 258 -0.90 15.07 12.89
N MET A 259 -2.20 14.82 12.69
CA MET A 259 -3.28 15.78 12.91
C MET A 259 -3.83 15.75 14.34
N ALA A 260 -3.58 14.70 15.12
CA ALA A 260 -4.14 14.54 16.44
C ALA A 260 -3.37 15.37 17.50
N GLU A 261 -4.10 16.11 18.31
CA GLU A 261 -3.59 16.80 19.52
C GLU A 261 -3.71 15.87 20.76
N GLY A 262 -3.38 14.57 20.60
CA GLY A 262 -3.52 13.56 21.64
C GLY A 262 -4.03 12.24 21.08
N GLN A 263 -5.16 11.74 21.58
CA GLN A 263 -5.75 10.50 21.10
C GLN A 263 -6.39 10.69 19.71
N VAL A 264 -6.08 9.80 18.77
CA VAL A 264 -6.74 9.74 17.46
C VAL A 264 -8.16 9.18 17.62
N GLY A 265 -9.16 10.05 17.53
CA GLY A 265 -10.57 9.69 17.58
C GLY A 265 -11.14 9.30 16.22
N GLU A 266 -12.32 8.69 16.23
CA GLU A 266 -13.04 8.33 14.99
C GLU A 266 -13.44 9.56 14.19
N ASP A 267 -13.89 10.64 14.86
CA ASP A 267 -14.36 11.87 14.21
C ASP A 267 -13.22 12.54 13.40
N LEU A 268 -12.01 12.62 13.97
CA LEU A 268 -10.84 13.14 13.28
C LEU A 268 -10.53 12.37 12.00
N VAL A 269 -10.59 11.04 12.07
CA VAL A 269 -10.32 10.18 10.89
C VAL A 269 -11.43 10.34 9.86
N ARG A 270 -12.68 10.48 10.29
CA ARG A 270 -13.84 10.69 9.43
C ARG A 270 -13.73 12.01 8.67
N ASP A 271 -13.40 13.09 9.37
CA ASP A 271 -13.19 14.42 8.78
C ASP A 271 -12.02 14.43 7.80
N MET A 272 -10.90 13.81 8.19
CA MET A 272 -9.70 13.71 7.34
C MET A 272 -9.97 12.93 6.04
N LEU A 273 -10.81 11.91 6.09
CA LEU A 273 -11.18 11.11 4.92
C LEU A 273 -12.31 11.75 4.08
N GLY A 274 -12.86 12.88 4.54
CA GLY A 274 -14.01 13.53 3.90
C GLY A 274 -15.27 12.66 3.90
N LEU A 275 -15.36 11.73 4.86
CA LEU A 275 -16.53 10.87 5.00
C LEU A 275 -17.64 11.67 5.65
N ALA A 276 -18.78 11.76 4.96
CA ALA A 276 -19.97 12.35 5.52
C ALA A 276 -20.35 11.64 6.83
N ASP A 277 -20.93 12.39 7.77
CA ASP A 277 -21.50 11.79 8.96
C ASP A 277 -22.46 10.65 8.54
N ARG A 278 -22.20 9.44 9.03
CA ARG A 278 -23.02 8.25 8.71
C ARG A 278 -24.52 8.50 8.94
N SER A 279 -24.87 9.33 9.94
CA SER A 279 -26.27 9.71 10.18
C SER A 279 -26.84 10.51 9.01
N GLN A 280 -26.08 11.44 8.45
CA GLN A 280 -26.51 12.22 7.28
C GLN A 280 -26.66 11.32 6.03
N GLY A 281 -25.82 10.29 5.88
CA GLY A 281 -25.96 9.29 4.82
C GLY A 281 -27.27 8.49 4.94
N PHE A 282 -27.63 8.05 6.15
CA PHE A 282 -28.91 7.39 6.40
C PHE A 282 -30.10 8.32 6.14
N ASP A 283 -30.05 9.57 6.57
CA ASP A 283 -31.10 10.57 6.34
C ASP A 283 -31.28 10.89 4.85
N LEU A 284 -30.17 11.04 4.12
CA LEU A 284 -30.19 11.26 2.67
C LEU A 284 -30.79 10.06 1.93
N LEU A 285 -30.42 8.84 2.32
CA LEU A 285 -31.00 7.62 1.75
C LEU A 285 -32.50 7.53 2.05
N GLU A 286 -32.89 7.80 3.27
CA GLU A 286 -34.31 7.76 3.67
C GLU A 286 -35.18 8.75 2.88
N LYS A 287 -34.74 10.02 2.76
CA LYS A 287 -35.41 11.04 1.92
C LYS A 287 -35.49 10.59 0.46
N THR A 288 -34.36 10.05 -0.08
CA THR A 288 -34.32 9.55 -1.45
C THR A 288 -35.31 8.40 -1.69
N LEU A 289 -35.41 7.45 -0.76
CA LEU A 289 -36.32 6.30 -0.87
C LEU A 289 -37.79 6.67 -0.62
N ARG A 290 -38.07 7.70 0.17
CA ARG A 290 -39.41 8.26 0.36
C ARG A 290 -39.87 9.13 -0.81
N GLY A 291 -38.97 9.50 -1.74
CA GLY A 291 -39.28 10.37 -2.88
C GLY A 291 -39.27 11.85 -2.54
N ASP A 292 -38.77 12.25 -1.38
CA ASP A 292 -38.56 13.66 -1.01
C ASP A 292 -37.32 14.22 -1.75
N THR A 293 -37.50 14.46 -3.04
CA THR A 293 -36.43 14.98 -3.90
C THR A 293 -35.93 16.36 -3.46
N PRO A 294 -36.75 17.34 -3.08
CA PRO A 294 -36.26 18.64 -2.62
C PRO A 294 -35.44 18.52 -1.34
N GLY A 295 -35.89 17.74 -0.36
CA GLY A 295 -35.18 17.51 0.89
C GLY A 295 -33.86 16.78 0.70
N ALA A 296 -33.79 15.80 -0.21
CA ALA A 296 -32.60 15.09 -0.54
C ALA A 296 -31.55 15.98 -1.24
N LEU A 297 -31.96 16.82 -2.19
CA LEU A 297 -31.06 17.76 -2.89
C LEU A 297 -30.52 18.84 -1.94
N ASN A 298 -31.36 19.39 -1.08
CA ASN A 298 -30.90 20.38 -0.12
C ASN A 298 -29.87 19.80 0.85
N GLN A 299 -30.09 18.56 1.33
CA GLN A 299 -29.15 17.89 2.21
C GLN A 299 -27.84 17.57 1.49
N LEU A 300 -27.88 17.06 0.26
CA LEU A 300 -26.67 16.81 -0.54
C LEU A 300 -25.89 18.12 -0.79
N SER A 301 -26.59 19.23 -1.02
CA SER A 301 -25.97 20.55 -1.17
C SER A 301 -25.29 21.02 0.11
N ALA A 302 -25.92 20.81 1.28
CA ALA A 302 -25.31 21.11 2.56
C ALA A 302 -24.04 20.29 2.80
N MET A 303 -24.10 18.97 2.60
CA MET A 303 -22.95 18.08 2.73
C MET A 303 -21.79 18.51 1.81
N TYR A 304 -22.09 18.95 0.60
CA TYR A 304 -21.08 19.46 -0.34
C TYR A 304 -20.46 20.78 0.15
N GLN A 305 -21.24 21.69 0.70
CA GLN A 305 -20.74 22.94 1.30
C GLN A 305 -19.84 22.69 2.52
N ASP A 306 -20.14 21.63 3.28
CA ASP A 306 -19.34 21.16 4.42
C ASP A 306 -18.07 20.40 3.98
N GLY A 307 -17.83 20.27 2.65
CA GLY A 307 -16.61 19.70 2.10
C GLY A 307 -16.69 18.22 1.71
N ALA A 308 -17.87 17.58 1.79
CA ALA A 308 -18.03 16.18 1.39
C ALA A 308 -17.89 16.03 -0.14
N ASP A 309 -17.07 15.07 -0.59
CA ASP A 309 -16.98 14.71 -2.00
C ASP A 309 -18.23 13.96 -2.46
N PRO A 310 -18.93 14.42 -3.53
CA PRO A 310 -20.13 13.75 -4.02
C PRO A 310 -19.94 12.28 -4.41
N ALA A 311 -18.75 11.90 -4.88
CA ALA A 311 -18.45 10.51 -5.18
C ALA A 311 -18.31 9.66 -3.91
N ALA A 312 -17.71 10.22 -2.86
CA ALA A 312 -17.64 9.58 -1.55
C ALA A 312 -19.03 9.39 -0.96
N VAL A 313 -19.90 10.43 -0.99
CA VAL A 313 -21.30 10.35 -0.54
C VAL A 313 -22.07 9.25 -1.27
N LEU A 314 -21.90 9.13 -2.60
CA LEU A 314 -22.55 8.06 -3.37
C LEU A 314 -22.06 6.67 -2.96
N ASN A 315 -20.76 6.51 -2.74
CA ASN A 315 -20.20 5.24 -2.25
C ASN A 315 -20.73 4.89 -0.87
N ASP A 316 -20.81 5.86 0.04
CA ASP A 316 -21.41 5.67 1.37
C ASP A 316 -22.86 5.24 1.29
N LEU A 317 -23.66 5.85 0.41
CA LEU A 317 -25.05 5.43 0.17
C LEU A 317 -25.13 3.97 -0.33
N LEU A 318 -24.21 3.57 -1.22
CA LEU A 318 -24.14 2.19 -1.71
C LEU A 318 -23.75 1.22 -0.59
N GLU A 319 -22.80 1.59 0.27
CA GLU A 319 -22.44 0.78 1.44
C GLU A 319 -23.61 0.64 2.41
N ILE A 320 -24.35 1.73 2.67
CA ILE A 320 -25.56 1.67 3.52
C ILE A 320 -26.60 0.73 2.90
N VAL A 321 -26.88 0.83 1.60
CA VAL A 321 -27.83 -0.08 0.92
C VAL A 321 -27.36 -1.53 1.00
N HIS A 322 -26.06 -1.79 0.83
CA HIS A 322 -25.49 -3.12 1.00
C HIS A 322 -25.62 -3.61 2.45
N PHE A 323 -25.33 -2.77 3.43
CA PHE A 323 -25.49 -3.08 4.85
C PHE A 323 -26.96 -3.43 5.18
N LEU A 324 -27.93 -2.60 4.74
CA LEU A 324 -29.36 -2.86 4.91
C LEU A 324 -29.79 -4.18 4.26
N THR A 325 -29.25 -4.49 3.08
CA THR A 325 -29.53 -5.75 2.39
C THR A 325 -29.00 -6.94 3.19
N ARG A 326 -27.78 -6.85 3.72
CA ARG A 326 -27.21 -7.88 4.61
C ARG A 326 -27.99 -8.03 5.90
N ALA A 327 -28.32 -6.93 6.57
CA ALA A 327 -29.10 -6.93 7.80
C ALA A 327 -30.47 -7.60 7.62
N LYS A 328 -31.10 -7.41 6.45
CA LYS A 328 -32.38 -8.03 6.12
C LYS A 328 -32.29 -9.52 5.84
N LEU A 329 -31.19 -9.98 5.21
CA LEU A 329 -30.97 -11.39 4.87
C LEU A 329 -30.37 -12.19 6.04
N VAL A 330 -29.50 -11.53 6.82
CA VAL A 330 -28.76 -12.10 7.95
C VAL A 330 -28.88 -11.14 9.13
N PRO A 331 -29.96 -11.22 9.93
CA PRO A 331 -30.21 -10.29 11.04
C PRO A 331 -29.10 -10.25 12.09
N GLU A 332 -28.31 -11.33 12.21
CA GLU A 332 -27.15 -11.43 13.10
C GLU A 332 -26.07 -10.38 12.79
N THR A 333 -26.05 -9.86 11.56
CA THR A 333 -25.12 -8.76 11.16
C THR A 333 -25.32 -7.50 12.02
N LEU A 334 -26.51 -7.26 12.53
CA LEU A 334 -26.80 -6.13 13.43
C LEU A 334 -26.21 -6.32 14.84
N ASN A 335 -25.85 -7.54 15.22
CA ASN A 335 -25.26 -7.86 16.51
C ASN A 335 -23.72 -7.87 16.50
N ASP A 336 -23.09 -7.61 15.34
CA ASP A 336 -21.66 -7.56 15.19
C ASP A 336 -21.10 -6.37 16.01
N PRO A 337 -20.18 -6.59 16.97
CA PRO A 337 -19.55 -5.52 17.74
C PRO A 337 -18.81 -4.49 16.89
N ALA A 338 -18.38 -4.87 15.68
CA ALA A 338 -17.71 -3.98 14.73
C ALA A 338 -18.67 -2.98 14.05
N VAL A 339 -19.98 -3.15 14.20
CA VAL A 339 -21.00 -2.23 13.64
C VAL A 339 -21.32 -1.13 14.65
N PRO A 340 -21.12 0.16 14.30
CA PRO A 340 -21.45 1.29 15.15
C PRO A 340 -22.92 1.26 15.60
N GLU A 341 -23.19 1.77 16.81
CA GLU A 341 -24.53 1.74 17.39
C GLU A 341 -25.57 2.46 16.51
N ILE A 342 -25.19 3.60 15.92
CA ILE A 342 -26.04 4.36 15.01
C ILE A 342 -26.45 3.55 13.78
N GLU A 343 -25.53 2.77 13.22
CA GLU A 343 -25.82 1.87 12.09
C GLU A 343 -26.73 0.72 12.51
N ARG A 344 -26.56 0.19 13.72
CA ARG A 344 -27.43 -0.88 14.26
C ARG A 344 -28.86 -0.40 14.42
N VAL A 345 -29.05 0.77 15.02
CA VAL A 345 -30.40 1.33 15.30
C VAL A 345 -31.09 1.74 14.01
N ARG A 346 -30.44 2.63 13.22
CA ARG A 346 -31.03 3.14 11.96
C ARG A 346 -31.15 2.06 10.90
N GLY A 347 -30.14 1.16 10.85
CA GLY A 347 -30.13 0.03 9.93
C GLY A 347 -31.25 -0.94 10.18
N LYS A 348 -31.60 -1.21 11.45
CA LYS A 348 -32.77 -2.02 11.81
C LYS A 348 -34.07 -1.36 11.39
N GLU A 349 -34.26 -0.10 11.76
CA GLU A 349 -35.47 0.66 11.40
C GLU A 349 -35.75 0.67 9.90
N LEU A 350 -34.70 1.00 9.10
CA LEU A 350 -34.81 1.07 7.64
C LEU A 350 -34.92 -0.31 6.98
N SER A 351 -34.21 -1.33 7.49
CA SER A 351 -34.30 -2.68 6.94
C SER A 351 -35.70 -3.29 7.15
N ASP A 352 -36.33 -3.04 8.28
CA ASP A 352 -37.67 -3.50 8.58
C ASP A 352 -38.71 -2.81 7.68
N GLY A 353 -38.55 -1.49 7.42
CA GLY A 353 -39.47 -0.70 6.61
C GLY A 353 -39.31 -0.88 5.09
N LEU A 354 -38.17 -1.39 4.60
CA LEU A 354 -37.88 -1.48 3.17
C LEU A 354 -38.03 -2.90 2.63
N GLY A 355 -38.67 -3.06 1.49
CA GLY A 355 -38.73 -4.35 0.77
C GLY A 355 -37.44 -4.63 0.01
N MET A 356 -37.06 -5.93 -0.13
CA MET A 356 -35.88 -6.36 -0.91
C MET A 356 -35.85 -5.78 -2.34
N GLY A 357 -37.02 -5.65 -2.99
CA GLY A 357 -37.12 -5.05 -4.32
C GLY A 357 -36.71 -3.57 -4.37
N ALA A 358 -36.90 -2.81 -3.31
CA ALA A 358 -36.49 -1.41 -3.19
C ALA A 358 -34.96 -1.33 -3.02
N LEU A 359 -34.38 -2.14 -2.13
CA LEU A 359 -32.95 -2.23 -1.90
C LEU A 359 -32.20 -2.68 -3.17
N ALA A 360 -32.69 -3.71 -3.86
CA ALA A 360 -32.10 -4.18 -5.12
C ALA A 360 -32.12 -3.11 -6.22
N ARG A 361 -33.23 -2.35 -6.35
CA ARG A 361 -33.31 -1.24 -7.32
C ARG A 361 -32.37 -0.09 -6.96
N ALA A 362 -32.24 0.25 -5.68
CA ALA A 362 -31.32 1.28 -5.23
C ALA A 362 -29.86 0.90 -5.55
N TRP A 363 -29.49 -0.34 -5.24
CA TRP A 363 -28.17 -0.90 -5.57
C TRP A 363 -27.86 -0.86 -7.08
N LEU A 364 -28.76 -1.37 -7.92
CA LEU A 364 -28.58 -1.41 -9.38
C LEU A 364 -28.51 -0.01 -10.00
N ARG A 365 -29.26 0.95 -9.49
CA ARG A 365 -29.23 2.34 -9.95
C ARG A 365 -27.93 3.03 -9.52
N GLY A 366 -27.49 2.85 -8.29
CA GLY A 366 -26.23 3.38 -7.79
C GLY A 366 -25.02 2.88 -8.59
N LEU A 367 -24.96 1.59 -8.89
CA LEU A 367 -23.88 1.00 -9.71
C LEU A 367 -23.86 1.53 -11.16
N ARG A 368 -24.99 1.99 -11.71
CA ARG A 368 -25.06 2.55 -13.06
C ARG A 368 -24.68 4.03 -13.14
N CYS A 369 -24.48 4.70 -12.01
CA CYS A 369 -24.35 6.15 -11.95
C CYS A 369 -23.02 6.70 -11.39
N PRO A 370 -21.88 5.96 -11.33
CA PRO A 370 -20.68 6.48 -10.67
C PRO A 370 -20.01 7.66 -11.40
N THR A 371 -20.31 7.85 -12.69
CA THR A 371 -19.71 8.92 -13.51
C THR A 371 -20.69 10.04 -13.88
N THR A 372 -21.98 9.75 -13.94
CA THR A 372 -22.99 10.71 -14.44
C THR A 372 -23.49 11.64 -13.34
N ALA A 373 -23.54 11.18 -12.07
CA ALA A 373 -23.99 11.99 -10.94
C ALA A 373 -22.99 13.12 -10.61
N ALA A 374 -21.70 12.84 -10.64
CA ALA A 374 -20.66 13.85 -10.45
C ALA A 374 -20.68 14.92 -11.56
N THR A 375 -20.94 14.52 -12.80
CA THR A 375 -20.97 15.42 -13.96
C THR A 375 -22.25 16.29 -13.97
N ILE A 376 -23.41 15.74 -13.59
CA ILE A 376 -24.66 16.51 -13.55
C ILE A 376 -24.66 17.56 -12.44
N TYR A 377 -24.02 17.25 -11.29
CA TYR A 377 -23.96 18.20 -10.18
C TYR A 377 -23.02 19.39 -10.46
N VAL A 378 -21.88 19.14 -11.12
CA VAL A 378 -20.94 20.21 -11.51
C VAL A 378 -21.58 21.17 -12.53
N VAL A 379 -22.44 20.68 -13.41
CA VAL A 379 -23.12 21.52 -14.41
C VAL A 379 -24.28 22.31 -13.78
N SER A 380 -24.96 21.79 -12.74
CA SER A 380 -26.08 22.49 -12.09
C SER A 380 -25.65 23.48 -10.99
N ALA A 381 -24.44 23.38 -10.46
CA ALA A 381 -23.89 24.31 -9.46
C ALA A 381 -23.15 25.52 -10.10
N GLY A 382 -22.95 25.51 -11.42
CA GLY A 382 -22.30 26.58 -12.17
C GLY A 382 -23.23 27.49 -12.99
N SER A 383 -24.55 27.38 -12.77
CA SER A 383 -25.60 28.27 -13.32
C SER A 383 -26.46 28.83 -12.15
#